data_2bae1de7eb3f7a240694e1f23ef16fa3
#
_entry.id   2bae1de7eb3f7a240694e1f23ef16fa3
#
_cell.length_a   1.000
_cell.length_b   1.000
_cell.length_c   1.000
_cell.angle_alpha   90.00
_cell.angle_beta   90.00
_cell.angle_gamma   90.00
#
_symmetry.space_group_name_H-M   'P 1'
#
loop_
_entity.id
_entity.type
_entity.pdbx_description
1 polymer ?
#
loop_
_entity_poly.entity_id
_entity_poly.type
_entity_poly.pdbx_seq_one_letter_code
_entity_poly.pdbx_strand_id
1 'polypeptide(L)'
;GYMKGDYPVVYNFFRGIRPLVEKFNPQKVYFVLEGNPQFRTQLNEAYKANRVNNDRHFHEQKAQIISIVKECFPFVTVRHPNLECDDTIATMVKVHCEQGDDCTIISSDSDFYQLLNVFDNCAIYNPIRKKMIDKPDYDYVVWKALRGDATDNIGGIPGCGDKTADKLVRSPELLSEYFKKDPIRQQIFERNVNLIRLVDFSDKLSEMERHDGVADFEQLYDILDDMDFQSMIKEKTWNKYVNTFKELL
;
A
#
# COMPACT_ATOMS: atom_id res chain seq x y z
N GLY A 1 19.94 -11.74 1.79
CA GLY A 1 19.17 -11.83 0.55
C GLY A 1 20.05 -12.34 -0.59
N TYR A 2 19.60 -13.34 -1.31
CA TYR A 2 20.31 -13.80 -2.50
C TYR A 2 20.17 -12.73 -3.57
N MET A 3 21.25 -12.01 -3.87
CA MET A 3 21.36 -11.23 -5.08
C MET A 3 21.55 -12.21 -6.24
N LYS A 4 20.56 -12.35 -7.11
CA LYS A 4 20.70 -13.13 -8.35
C LYS A 4 20.83 -12.16 -9.51
N GLY A 5 22.04 -12.11 -10.08
CA GLY A 5 22.34 -11.35 -11.28
C GLY A 5 21.94 -9.88 -11.20
N ASP A 6 21.49 -9.35 -12.31
CA ASP A 6 21.10 -7.94 -12.48
C ASP A 6 19.65 -7.63 -12.07
N TYR A 7 18.87 -8.65 -11.61
CA TYR A 7 17.42 -8.53 -11.33
C TYR A 7 16.99 -8.88 -9.89
N PRO A 8 17.66 -8.37 -8.84
CA PRO A 8 17.35 -8.76 -7.47
C PRO A 8 15.94 -8.36 -7.00
N VAL A 9 15.42 -7.23 -7.50
CA VAL A 9 14.08 -6.74 -7.15
C VAL A 9 13.00 -7.62 -7.79
N VAL A 10 13.15 -7.93 -9.08
CA VAL A 10 12.25 -8.83 -9.83
C VAL A 10 12.22 -10.21 -9.19
N TYR A 11 13.40 -10.79 -8.91
CA TYR A 11 13.50 -12.10 -8.26
C TYR A 11 12.79 -12.15 -6.90
N ASN A 12 13.08 -11.18 -6.03
CA ASN A 12 12.50 -11.14 -4.70
C ASN A 12 10.98 -10.95 -4.74
N PHE A 13 10.48 -10.14 -5.67
CA PHE A 13 9.05 -9.93 -5.86
C PHE A 13 8.34 -11.24 -6.25
N PHE A 14 8.72 -11.87 -7.37
CA PHE A 14 8.04 -13.07 -7.85
C PHE A 14 8.22 -14.27 -6.92
N ARG A 15 9.35 -14.39 -6.25
CA ARG A 15 9.53 -15.39 -5.19
C ARG A 15 8.62 -15.13 -3.98
N GLY A 16 8.35 -13.87 -3.68
CA GLY A 16 7.61 -13.44 -2.49
C GLY A 16 6.08 -13.54 -2.62
N ILE A 17 5.53 -13.38 -3.84
CA ILE A 17 4.06 -13.33 -4.01
C ILE A 17 3.38 -14.70 -3.85
N ARG A 18 4.01 -15.79 -4.28
CA ARG A 18 3.43 -17.14 -4.16
C ARG A 18 3.06 -17.51 -2.73
N PRO A 19 3.97 -17.41 -1.72
CA PRO A 19 3.62 -17.71 -0.33
C PRO A 19 2.49 -16.85 0.23
N LEU A 20 2.28 -15.65 -0.31
CA LEU A 20 1.18 -14.78 0.10
C LEU A 20 -0.15 -15.29 -0.47
N VAL A 21 -0.18 -15.65 -1.76
CA VAL A 21 -1.37 -16.25 -2.38
C VAL A 21 -1.72 -17.57 -1.70
N GLU A 22 -0.74 -18.46 -1.45
CA GLU A 22 -0.96 -19.72 -0.71
C GLU A 22 -1.49 -19.48 0.71
N LYS A 23 -1.02 -18.43 1.38
CA LYS A 23 -1.42 -18.12 2.76
C LYS A 23 -2.84 -17.60 2.87
N PHE A 24 -3.23 -16.69 1.97
CA PHE A 24 -4.50 -15.98 2.06
C PHE A 24 -5.59 -16.58 1.18
N ASN A 25 -5.21 -17.44 0.23
CA ASN A 25 -6.12 -18.11 -0.71
C ASN A 25 -7.20 -17.15 -1.27
N PRO A 26 -6.81 -16.02 -1.88
CA PRO A 26 -7.75 -15.01 -2.33
C PRO A 26 -8.53 -15.48 -3.56
N GLN A 27 -9.76 -15.01 -3.71
CA GLN A 27 -10.51 -15.17 -4.96
C GLN A 27 -10.01 -14.22 -6.05
N LYS A 28 -9.45 -13.06 -5.67
CA LYS A 28 -8.95 -12.05 -6.58
C LYS A 28 -7.77 -11.31 -5.98
N VAL A 29 -6.79 -10.99 -6.81
CA VAL A 29 -5.63 -10.19 -6.44
C VAL A 29 -5.64 -8.89 -7.23
N TYR A 30 -5.59 -7.77 -6.52
CA TYR A 30 -5.40 -6.45 -7.09
C TYR A 30 -3.94 -6.03 -6.94
N PHE A 31 -3.33 -5.63 -8.04
CA PHE A 31 -1.99 -5.06 -8.07
C PHE A 31 -2.10 -3.56 -8.34
N VAL A 32 -1.91 -2.76 -7.30
CA VAL A 32 -2.19 -1.32 -7.34
C VAL A 32 -0.92 -0.54 -7.65
N LEU A 33 -1.01 0.33 -8.65
CA LEU A 33 0.12 1.12 -9.14
C LEU A 33 0.03 2.57 -8.67
N GLU A 34 1.20 3.18 -8.54
CA GLU A 34 1.36 4.59 -8.17
C GLU A 34 0.85 5.51 -9.28
N GLY A 35 0.07 6.53 -8.90
CA GLY A 35 -0.26 7.66 -9.75
C GLY A 35 0.61 8.88 -9.48
N ASN A 36 0.13 10.05 -9.85
CA ASN A 36 0.81 11.33 -9.61
C ASN A 36 0.03 12.17 -8.58
N PRO A 37 0.46 12.27 -7.33
CA PRO A 37 -0.30 12.89 -6.24
C PRO A 37 -0.28 14.41 -6.29
N GLN A 38 -1.07 15.02 -7.18
CA GLN A 38 -1.14 16.48 -7.33
C GLN A 38 -1.79 17.15 -6.12
N PHE A 39 -2.79 16.54 -5.51
CA PHE A 39 -3.56 17.11 -4.42
C PHE A 39 -2.69 17.43 -3.18
N ARG A 40 -1.90 16.45 -2.70
CA ARG A 40 -1.07 16.65 -1.51
C ARG A 40 0.08 17.62 -1.72
N THR A 41 0.66 17.64 -2.91
CA THR A 41 1.71 18.61 -3.27
C THR A 41 1.17 20.01 -3.38
N GLN A 42 -0.08 20.20 -3.81
CA GLN A 42 -0.75 21.50 -3.80
C GLN A 42 -1.07 22.01 -2.38
N LEU A 43 -1.42 21.09 -1.45
CA LEU A 43 -1.66 21.44 -0.04
C LEU A 43 -0.36 21.77 0.71
N ASN A 44 0.73 21.11 0.36
CA ASN A 44 2.03 21.32 0.98
C ASN A 44 3.16 20.94 0.01
N GLU A 45 3.85 21.92 -0.53
CA GLU A 45 4.98 21.73 -1.46
C GLU A 45 6.12 20.88 -0.83
N ALA A 46 6.24 20.91 0.51
CA ALA A 46 7.23 20.11 1.23
C ALA A 46 6.83 18.65 1.43
N TYR A 47 5.60 18.25 1.05
CA TYR A 47 5.14 16.87 1.15
C TYR A 47 6.04 15.93 0.34
N LYS A 48 6.59 14.92 1.03
CA LYS A 48 7.54 13.94 0.46
C LYS A 48 8.79 14.54 -0.22
N ALA A 49 9.09 15.84 -0.03
CA ALA A 49 10.24 16.51 -0.65
C ALA A 49 11.59 15.93 -0.20
N ASN A 50 11.64 15.25 0.95
CA ASN A 50 12.82 14.55 1.47
C ASN A 50 13.09 13.19 0.80
N ARG A 51 12.17 12.70 -0.06
CA ARG A 51 12.35 11.43 -0.78
C ARG A 51 13.24 11.66 -2.00
N VAL A 52 14.52 11.29 -1.87
CA VAL A 52 15.46 11.26 -3.00
C VAL A 52 15.33 9.90 -3.70
N ASN A 53 14.85 9.91 -4.92
CA ASN A 53 14.63 8.69 -5.70
C ASN A 53 15.48 8.72 -6.98
N ASN A 54 16.75 8.33 -6.87
CA ASN A 54 17.71 8.39 -7.97
C ASN A 54 18.18 6.98 -8.45
N ASP A 55 17.59 5.90 -7.93
CA ASP A 55 17.97 4.56 -8.36
C ASP A 55 17.26 4.16 -9.66
N ARG A 56 17.89 4.51 -10.80
CA ARG A 56 17.41 4.15 -12.13
C ARG A 56 17.22 2.64 -12.30
N HIS A 57 18.12 1.85 -11.77
CA HIS A 57 18.07 0.39 -11.87
C HIS A 57 16.87 -0.20 -11.11
N PHE A 58 16.52 0.37 -9.94
CA PHE A 58 15.30 0.01 -9.22
C PHE A 58 14.04 0.32 -10.04
N HIS A 59 13.99 1.48 -10.70
CA HIS A 59 12.84 1.88 -11.52
C HIS A 59 12.67 0.99 -12.76
N GLU A 60 13.77 0.61 -13.40
CA GLU A 60 13.76 -0.32 -14.53
C GLU A 60 13.19 -1.69 -14.10
N GLN A 61 13.65 -2.24 -12.99
CA GLN A 61 13.14 -3.51 -12.45
C GLN A 61 11.68 -3.41 -12.00
N LYS A 62 11.25 -2.29 -11.40
CA LYS A 62 9.84 -2.04 -11.08
C LYS A 62 8.98 -2.06 -12.34
N ALA A 63 9.42 -1.42 -13.42
CA ALA A 63 8.70 -1.43 -14.69
C ALA A 63 8.59 -2.85 -15.28
N GLN A 64 9.65 -3.66 -15.21
CA GLN A 64 9.63 -5.06 -15.61
C GLN A 64 8.61 -5.88 -14.79
N ILE A 65 8.57 -5.70 -13.45
CA ILE A 65 7.58 -6.37 -12.61
C ILE A 65 6.17 -6.03 -13.07
N ILE A 66 5.88 -4.76 -13.34
CA ILE A 66 4.55 -4.31 -13.78
C ILE A 66 4.16 -4.96 -15.11
N SER A 67 5.08 -5.02 -16.08
CA SER A 67 4.85 -5.67 -17.38
C SER A 67 4.54 -7.16 -17.18
N ILE A 68 5.41 -7.88 -16.49
CA ILE A 68 5.25 -9.32 -16.24
C ILE A 68 3.94 -9.62 -15.50
N VAL A 69 3.58 -8.81 -14.50
CA VAL A 69 2.31 -8.97 -13.77
C VAL A 69 1.12 -8.84 -14.70
N LYS A 70 1.13 -7.83 -15.58
CA LYS A 70 0.02 -7.60 -16.54
C LYS A 70 -0.10 -8.69 -17.60
N GLU A 71 1.04 -9.20 -18.06
CA GLU A 71 1.11 -10.11 -19.21
C GLU A 71 1.04 -11.58 -18.83
N CYS A 72 1.43 -11.93 -17.58
CA CYS A 72 1.61 -13.34 -17.21
C CYS A 72 0.81 -13.79 -15.98
N PHE A 73 0.18 -12.87 -15.23
CA PHE A 73 -0.56 -13.22 -14.02
C PHE A 73 -2.04 -12.84 -14.09
N PRO A 74 -2.95 -13.65 -13.52
CA PRO A 74 -4.37 -13.35 -13.47
C PRO A 74 -4.70 -12.31 -12.38
N PHE A 75 -3.91 -11.24 -12.32
CA PHE A 75 -4.09 -10.14 -11.38
C PHE A 75 -4.81 -8.97 -12.04
N VAL A 76 -5.68 -8.33 -11.31
CA VAL A 76 -6.26 -7.06 -11.75
C VAL A 76 -5.30 -5.93 -11.39
N THR A 77 -4.72 -5.30 -12.41
CA THR A 77 -3.88 -4.13 -12.19
C THR A 77 -4.72 -2.86 -12.24
N VAL A 78 -4.61 -2.01 -11.22
CA VAL A 78 -5.36 -0.75 -11.13
C VAL A 78 -4.45 0.42 -10.80
N ARG A 79 -4.81 1.62 -11.30
CA ARG A 79 -4.11 2.86 -11.07
C ARG A 79 -5.07 4.03 -11.17
N HIS A 80 -5.01 4.97 -10.25
CA HIS A 80 -5.61 6.29 -10.46
C HIS A 80 -4.52 7.27 -10.93
N PRO A 81 -4.68 7.98 -12.09
CA PRO A 81 -3.59 8.76 -12.66
C PRO A 81 -3.12 9.92 -11.77
N ASN A 82 -4.01 10.51 -10.97
CA ASN A 82 -3.75 11.71 -10.17
C ASN A 82 -3.66 11.47 -8.65
N LEU A 83 -3.73 10.24 -8.19
CA LEU A 83 -3.68 9.88 -6.77
C LEU A 83 -2.55 8.90 -6.47
N GLU A 84 -2.18 8.79 -5.21
CA GLU A 84 -1.23 7.77 -4.75
C GLU A 84 -1.85 6.37 -4.78
N CYS A 85 -1.01 5.35 -4.85
CA CYS A 85 -1.49 3.97 -4.77
C CYS A 85 -2.27 3.70 -3.48
N ASP A 86 -1.91 4.35 -2.39
CA ASP A 86 -2.54 4.19 -1.08
C ASP A 86 -4.00 4.67 -1.08
N ASP A 87 -4.30 5.78 -1.76
CA ASP A 87 -5.67 6.27 -1.96
C ASP A 87 -6.48 5.30 -2.82
N THR A 88 -5.85 4.75 -3.86
CA THR A 88 -6.49 3.75 -4.71
C THR A 88 -6.79 2.47 -3.95
N ILE A 89 -5.87 1.97 -3.12
CA ILE A 89 -6.08 0.81 -2.24
C ILE A 89 -7.23 1.09 -1.27
N ALA A 90 -7.23 2.26 -0.62
CA ALA A 90 -8.27 2.61 0.35
C ALA A 90 -9.67 2.64 -0.29
N THR A 91 -9.78 3.23 -1.47
CA THR A 91 -11.05 3.27 -2.22
C THR A 91 -11.51 1.87 -2.63
N MET A 92 -10.60 1.03 -3.12
CA MET A 92 -10.92 -0.36 -3.48
C MET A 92 -11.36 -1.17 -2.25
N VAL A 93 -10.67 -1.03 -1.11
CA VAL A 93 -11.06 -1.67 0.15
C VAL A 93 -12.46 -1.22 0.56
N LYS A 94 -12.75 0.09 0.53
CA LYS A 94 -14.09 0.58 0.84
C LYS A 94 -15.15 -0.07 -0.04
N VAL A 95 -14.98 -0.03 -1.35
CA VAL A 95 -15.95 -0.58 -2.32
C VAL A 95 -16.21 -2.05 -2.07
N HIS A 96 -15.18 -2.85 -1.85
CA HIS A 96 -15.31 -4.28 -1.62
C HIS A 96 -15.88 -4.59 -0.22
N CYS A 97 -15.40 -3.90 0.83
CA CYS A 97 -15.91 -4.10 2.18
C CYS A 97 -17.40 -3.73 2.31
N GLU A 98 -17.85 -2.68 1.63
CA GLU A 98 -19.28 -2.28 1.60
C GLU A 98 -20.15 -3.29 0.83
N GLN A 99 -19.56 -4.08 -0.08
CA GLN A 99 -20.22 -5.20 -0.77
C GLN A 99 -20.23 -6.49 0.06
N GLY A 100 -19.55 -6.50 1.21
CA GLY A 100 -19.45 -7.65 2.11
C GLY A 100 -18.26 -8.56 1.84
N ASP A 101 -17.33 -8.16 0.97
CA ASP A 101 -16.10 -8.90 0.72
C ASP A 101 -15.09 -8.72 1.86
N ASP A 102 -14.33 -9.77 2.16
CA ASP A 102 -13.18 -9.70 3.04
C ASP A 102 -11.95 -9.20 2.27
N CYS A 103 -11.35 -8.11 2.74
CA CYS A 103 -10.16 -7.51 2.12
C CYS A 103 -8.90 -7.73 2.95
N THR A 104 -7.82 -8.17 2.33
CA THR A 104 -6.50 -8.23 2.97
C THR A 104 -5.50 -7.36 2.22
N ILE A 105 -5.00 -6.32 2.88
CA ILE A 105 -3.94 -5.46 2.37
C ILE A 105 -2.59 -6.07 2.71
N ILE A 106 -1.74 -6.26 1.71
CA ILE A 106 -0.35 -6.70 1.89
C ILE A 106 0.56 -5.48 1.84
N SER A 107 0.86 -4.91 2.99
CA SER A 107 1.70 -3.70 3.08
C SER A 107 2.45 -3.61 4.41
N SER A 108 3.61 -2.94 4.39
CA SER A 108 4.33 -2.51 5.60
C SER A 108 3.99 -1.07 6.00
N ASP A 109 3.21 -0.36 5.17
CA ASP A 109 2.84 1.02 5.43
C ASP A 109 1.78 1.11 6.52
N SER A 110 2.02 1.99 7.46
CA SER A 110 1.13 2.22 8.60
C SER A 110 -0.06 3.13 8.27
N ASP A 111 -0.07 3.79 7.12
CA ASP A 111 -1.18 4.67 6.74
C ASP A 111 -2.47 3.90 6.51
N PHE A 112 -2.36 2.62 6.15
CA PHE A 112 -3.52 1.74 6.05
C PHE A 112 -4.19 1.40 7.39
N TYR A 113 -3.55 1.66 8.55
CA TYR A 113 -4.17 1.38 9.86
C TYR A 113 -5.48 2.14 10.07
N GLN A 114 -5.65 3.29 9.40
CA GLN A 114 -6.91 4.03 9.41
C GLN A 114 -8.08 3.22 8.83
N LEU A 115 -7.84 2.28 7.91
CA LEU A 115 -8.88 1.43 7.33
C LEU A 115 -9.39 0.39 8.32
N LEU A 116 -8.54 -0.08 9.24
CA LEU A 116 -8.95 -0.98 10.33
C LEU A 116 -9.91 -0.31 11.31
N ASN A 117 -9.84 1.02 11.46
CA ASN A 117 -10.80 1.76 12.28
C ASN A 117 -12.21 1.80 11.66
N VAL A 118 -12.32 1.65 10.34
CA VAL A 118 -13.56 1.85 9.57
C VAL A 118 -14.23 0.52 9.19
N PHE A 119 -13.43 -0.47 8.78
CA PHE A 119 -13.94 -1.72 8.19
C PHE A 119 -13.53 -2.93 9.03
N ASP A 120 -14.50 -3.66 9.58
CA ASP A 120 -14.24 -4.88 10.36
C ASP A 120 -13.85 -6.08 9.48
N ASN A 121 -14.22 -6.07 8.18
CA ASN A 121 -13.83 -7.04 7.16
C ASN A 121 -12.59 -6.63 6.36
N CYS A 122 -11.80 -5.67 6.88
CA CYS A 122 -10.48 -5.32 6.36
C CYS A 122 -9.39 -5.85 7.30
N ALA A 123 -8.37 -6.47 6.73
CA ALA A 123 -7.19 -6.94 7.44
C ALA A 123 -5.91 -6.41 6.77
N ILE A 124 -4.84 -6.27 7.55
CA ILE A 124 -3.52 -5.85 7.03
C ILE A 124 -2.48 -6.88 7.42
N TYR A 125 -1.73 -7.37 6.45
CA TYR A 125 -0.57 -8.22 6.67
C TYR A 125 0.71 -7.48 6.34
N ASN A 126 1.60 -7.37 7.32
CA ASN A 126 2.93 -6.80 7.10
C ASN A 126 3.90 -7.90 6.61
N PRO A 127 4.32 -7.89 5.34
CA PRO A 127 5.16 -8.95 4.77
C PRO A 127 6.60 -8.93 5.30
N ILE A 128 7.08 -7.78 5.79
CA ILE A 128 8.42 -7.64 6.39
C ILE A 128 8.44 -8.28 7.77
N ARG A 129 7.45 -7.95 8.62
CA ARG A 129 7.31 -8.49 9.97
C ARG A 129 6.64 -9.87 9.99
N LYS A 130 6.09 -10.32 8.86
CA LYS A 130 5.37 -11.58 8.67
C LYS A 130 4.22 -11.80 9.67
N LYS A 131 3.47 -10.75 9.96
CA LYS A 131 2.35 -10.78 10.90
C LYS A 131 1.17 -9.93 10.45
N MET A 132 -0.02 -10.30 10.94
CA MET A 132 -1.20 -9.45 10.87
C MET A 132 -1.01 -8.24 11.78
N ILE A 133 -1.63 -7.13 11.40
CA ILE A 133 -1.64 -5.90 12.19
C ILE A 133 -2.92 -5.85 13.01
N ASP A 134 -2.77 -5.60 14.29
CA ASP A 134 -3.89 -5.42 15.20
C ASP A 134 -4.58 -4.06 14.94
N LYS A 135 -5.91 -4.04 15.04
CA LYS A 135 -6.71 -2.81 14.94
C LYS A 135 -6.31 -1.84 16.06
N PRO A 136 -5.93 -0.59 15.71
CA PRO A 136 -5.69 0.43 16.74
C PRO A 136 -6.94 0.68 17.57
N ASP A 137 -6.77 0.82 18.88
CA ASP A 137 -7.85 1.18 19.83
C ASP A 137 -8.10 2.69 19.93
N TYR A 138 -7.57 3.44 18.95
CA TYR A 138 -7.69 4.89 18.81
C TYR A 138 -7.81 5.28 17.32
N ASP A 139 -8.26 6.51 17.06
CA ASP A 139 -8.29 7.07 15.71
C ASP A 139 -6.86 7.33 15.21
N TYR A 140 -6.42 6.50 14.26
CA TYR A 140 -5.07 6.55 13.72
C TYR A 140 -4.75 7.86 12.99
N VAL A 141 -5.72 8.42 12.25
CA VAL A 141 -5.55 9.69 11.53
C VAL A 141 -5.35 10.84 12.51
N VAL A 142 -6.18 10.90 13.55
CA VAL A 142 -6.06 11.92 14.61
C VAL A 142 -4.72 11.82 15.32
N TRP A 143 -4.31 10.62 15.70
CA TRP A 143 -3.03 10.38 16.37
C TRP A 143 -1.85 10.83 15.51
N LYS A 144 -1.83 10.40 14.24
CA LYS A 144 -0.74 10.72 13.31
C LYS A 144 -0.73 12.22 12.96
N ALA A 145 -1.89 12.88 12.84
CA ALA A 145 -1.98 14.31 12.58
C ALA A 145 -1.42 15.16 13.73
N LEU A 146 -1.59 14.71 14.97
CA LEU A 146 -1.01 15.36 16.15
C LEU A 146 0.51 15.21 16.18
N ARG A 147 1.00 13.97 15.96
CA ARG A 147 2.41 13.61 16.06
C ARG A 147 3.23 14.07 14.85
N GLY A 148 2.62 14.09 13.67
CA GLY A 148 3.29 14.25 12.39
C GLY A 148 3.83 12.93 11.82
N ASP A 149 4.37 13.02 10.60
CA ASP A 149 5.05 11.94 9.91
C ASP A 149 6.34 12.42 9.25
N ALA A 150 7.47 12.05 9.84
CA ALA A 150 8.79 12.42 9.32
C ALA A 150 9.09 11.74 7.97
N THR A 151 8.50 10.57 7.69
CA THR A 151 8.70 9.84 6.44
C THR A 151 8.13 10.62 5.25
N ASP A 152 6.99 11.28 5.46
CA ASP A 152 6.30 12.08 4.46
C ASP A 152 6.57 13.59 4.59
N ASN A 153 7.53 13.93 5.44
CA ASN A 153 7.87 15.32 5.73
C ASN A 153 6.68 16.15 6.26
N ILE A 154 5.84 15.53 7.08
CA ILE A 154 4.70 16.16 7.74
C ILE A 154 5.10 16.51 9.17
N GLY A 155 5.30 17.80 9.46
CA GLY A 155 5.59 18.25 10.80
C GLY A 155 4.40 18.09 11.75
N GLY A 156 4.63 17.47 12.92
CA GLY A 156 3.63 17.39 13.98
C GLY A 156 3.41 18.73 14.68
N ILE A 157 2.47 18.76 15.63
CA ILE A 157 2.25 19.93 16.47
C ILE A 157 3.45 20.10 17.42
N PRO A 158 4.07 21.29 17.51
CA PRO A 158 5.21 21.51 18.39
C PRO A 158 4.91 21.08 19.84
N GLY A 159 5.78 20.25 20.40
CA GLY A 159 5.64 19.70 21.74
C GLY A 159 4.65 18.51 21.87
N CYS A 160 4.04 18.05 20.77
CA CYS A 160 3.16 16.89 20.74
C CYS A 160 3.91 15.65 20.22
N GLY A 161 4.63 14.96 21.09
CA GLY A 161 5.22 13.64 20.80
C GLY A 161 4.23 12.50 21.06
N ASP A 162 4.70 11.25 20.89
CA ASP A 162 3.88 10.03 20.99
C ASP A 162 3.00 9.99 22.24
N LYS A 163 3.57 10.22 23.43
CA LYS A 163 2.82 10.19 24.72
C LYS A 163 1.71 11.23 24.79
N THR A 164 1.95 12.42 24.23
CA THR A 164 0.95 13.50 24.22
C THR A 164 -0.14 13.17 23.21
N ALA A 165 0.22 12.71 22.02
CA ALA A 165 -0.74 12.28 21.00
C ALA A 165 -1.63 11.13 21.51
N ASP A 166 -1.04 10.10 22.15
CA ASP A 166 -1.78 8.99 22.75
C ASP A 166 -2.81 9.45 23.80
N LYS A 167 -2.45 10.43 24.61
CA LYS A 167 -3.36 10.98 25.61
C LYS A 167 -4.50 11.78 24.97
N LEU A 168 -4.17 12.60 23.97
CA LEU A 168 -5.14 13.50 23.34
C LEU A 168 -6.13 12.73 22.44
N VAL A 169 -5.68 11.72 21.69
CA VAL A 169 -6.56 10.95 20.81
C VAL A 169 -7.61 10.16 21.56
N ARG A 170 -7.37 9.83 22.84
CA ARG A 170 -8.30 9.07 23.71
C ARG A 170 -9.30 9.93 24.47
N SER A 171 -9.18 11.27 24.44
CA SER A 171 -10.10 12.19 25.13
C SER A 171 -10.41 13.40 24.26
N PRO A 172 -11.60 13.42 23.63
CA PRO A 172 -12.08 14.58 22.86
C PRO A 172 -12.08 15.88 23.66
N GLU A 173 -12.35 15.81 24.97
CA GLU A 173 -12.35 16.97 25.86
C GLU A 173 -10.96 17.56 26.01
N LEU A 174 -9.96 16.72 26.28
CA LEU A 174 -8.56 17.15 26.37
C LEU A 174 -8.03 17.68 25.03
N LEU A 175 -8.43 17.07 23.93
CA LEU A 175 -8.07 17.54 22.59
C LEU A 175 -8.66 18.92 22.30
N SER A 176 -9.94 19.13 22.63
CA SER A 176 -10.60 20.43 22.50
C SER A 176 -9.90 21.51 23.36
N GLU A 177 -9.59 21.21 24.63
CA GLU A 177 -8.86 22.12 25.49
C GLU A 177 -7.43 22.42 24.98
N TYR A 178 -6.79 21.42 24.39
CA TYR A 178 -5.45 21.56 23.83
C TYR A 178 -5.41 22.56 22.67
N PHE A 179 -6.46 22.54 21.81
CA PHE A 179 -6.59 23.51 20.72
C PHE A 179 -7.03 24.90 21.19
N LYS A 180 -7.89 24.99 22.20
CA LYS A 180 -8.33 26.29 22.78
C LYS A 180 -7.16 27.10 23.36
N LYS A 181 -6.11 26.42 23.84
CA LYS A 181 -4.91 27.08 24.39
C LYS A 181 -4.05 27.76 23.32
N ASP A 182 -4.11 27.27 22.07
CA ASP A 182 -3.34 27.82 20.97
C ASP A 182 -4.01 27.45 19.63
N PRO A 183 -4.70 28.39 18.98
CA PRO A 183 -5.38 28.16 17.69
C PRO A 183 -4.45 27.69 16.57
N ILE A 184 -3.15 28.00 16.62
CA ILE A 184 -2.17 27.54 15.62
C ILE A 184 -2.09 26.01 15.63
N ARG A 185 -2.24 25.37 16.80
CA ARG A 185 -2.26 23.91 16.91
C ARG A 185 -3.39 23.28 16.12
N GLN A 186 -4.57 23.89 16.15
CA GLN A 186 -5.71 23.41 15.38
C GLN A 186 -5.48 23.54 13.88
N GLN A 187 -4.90 24.65 13.42
CA GLN A 187 -4.58 24.83 11.99
C GLN A 187 -3.56 23.79 11.50
N ILE A 188 -2.50 23.53 12.30
CA ILE A 188 -1.52 22.48 11.97
C ILE A 188 -2.19 21.13 11.91
N PHE A 189 -3.05 20.80 12.89
CA PHE A 189 -3.80 19.55 12.95
C PHE A 189 -4.68 19.34 11.72
N GLU A 190 -5.50 20.32 11.37
CA GLU A 190 -6.42 20.25 10.22
C GLU A 190 -5.65 20.06 8.90
N ARG A 191 -4.55 20.80 8.71
CA ARG A 191 -3.66 20.58 7.55
C ARG A 191 -3.13 19.15 7.54
N ASN A 192 -2.63 18.66 8.67
CA ASN A 192 -2.05 17.33 8.77
C ASN A 192 -3.09 16.23 8.52
N VAL A 193 -4.34 16.40 9.02
CA VAL A 193 -5.45 15.47 8.72
C VAL A 193 -5.68 15.38 7.22
N ASN A 194 -5.66 16.50 6.50
CA ASN A 194 -5.87 16.52 5.05
C ASN A 194 -4.71 15.86 4.26
N LEU A 195 -3.49 15.89 4.82
CA LEU A 195 -2.32 15.23 4.21
C LEU A 195 -2.28 13.71 4.47
N ILE A 196 -2.73 13.28 5.67
CA ILE A 196 -2.63 11.90 6.16
C ILE A 196 -3.83 11.05 5.76
N ARG A 197 -5.03 11.64 5.74
CA ARG A 197 -6.24 10.91 5.39
C ARG A 197 -6.19 10.41 3.95
N LEU A 198 -6.48 9.14 3.78
CA LEU A 198 -6.59 8.54 2.46
C LEU A 198 -7.82 9.08 1.73
N VAL A 199 -7.65 9.44 0.46
CA VAL A 199 -8.69 10.03 -0.37
C VAL A 199 -9.65 8.93 -0.81
N ASP A 200 -10.95 9.19 -0.65
CA ASP A 200 -12.01 8.35 -1.19
C ASP A 200 -12.52 8.95 -2.51
N PHE A 201 -12.47 8.17 -3.57
CA PHE A 201 -13.04 8.51 -4.87
C PHE A 201 -14.00 7.44 -5.39
N SER A 202 -14.68 6.75 -4.47
CA SER A 202 -15.61 5.66 -4.82
C SER A 202 -16.79 6.11 -5.72
N ASP A 203 -17.11 7.39 -5.76
CA ASP A 203 -18.06 8.02 -6.67
C ASP A 203 -17.49 8.26 -8.09
N LYS A 204 -16.18 8.08 -8.28
CA LYS A 204 -15.45 8.36 -9.53
C LYS A 204 -14.56 7.21 -9.99
N LEU A 205 -15.00 5.97 -9.76
CA LEU A 205 -14.23 4.77 -10.13
C LEU A 205 -13.89 4.72 -11.62
N SER A 206 -14.67 5.38 -12.48
CA SER A 206 -14.40 5.48 -13.92
C SER A 206 -13.13 6.27 -14.26
N GLU A 207 -12.58 7.04 -13.33
CA GLU A 207 -11.30 7.73 -13.52
C GLU A 207 -10.10 6.78 -13.31
N MET A 208 -10.34 5.59 -12.79
CA MET A 208 -9.31 4.59 -12.54
C MET A 208 -9.00 3.79 -13.80
N GLU A 209 -7.73 3.70 -14.12
CA GLU A 209 -7.22 2.79 -15.14
C GLU A 209 -7.25 1.36 -14.58
N ARG A 210 -7.81 0.42 -15.35
CA ARG A 210 -7.90 -0.99 -15.00
C ARG A 210 -7.39 -1.87 -16.13
N HIS A 211 -6.61 -2.88 -15.77
CA HIS A 211 -6.18 -3.92 -16.67
C HIS A 211 -6.40 -5.28 -16.01
N ASP A 212 -7.22 -6.12 -16.64
CA ASP A 212 -7.40 -7.50 -16.21
C ASP A 212 -6.26 -8.33 -16.81
N GLY A 213 -5.43 -8.91 -15.96
CA GLY A 213 -4.25 -9.67 -16.37
C GLY A 213 -4.63 -11.03 -16.96
N VAL A 214 -3.71 -11.57 -17.73
CA VAL A 214 -3.82 -12.87 -18.39
C VAL A 214 -2.83 -13.84 -17.78
N ALA A 215 -3.26 -15.07 -17.50
CA ALA A 215 -2.35 -16.11 -17.03
C ALA A 215 -1.61 -16.75 -18.20
N ASP A 216 -0.43 -16.23 -18.52
CA ASP A 216 0.49 -16.83 -19.50
C ASP A 216 1.73 -17.36 -18.77
N PHE A 217 1.64 -18.62 -18.34
CA PHE A 217 2.74 -19.26 -17.62
C PHE A 217 3.83 -19.82 -18.54
N GLU A 218 3.61 -19.96 -19.84
CA GLU A 218 4.64 -20.32 -20.81
C GLU A 218 5.56 -19.11 -21.01
N GLN A 219 4.99 -17.94 -21.30
CA GLN A 219 5.75 -16.71 -21.40
C GLN A 219 6.48 -16.38 -20.09
N LEU A 220 5.83 -16.59 -18.94
CA LEU A 220 6.47 -16.38 -17.64
C LEU A 220 7.69 -17.29 -17.43
N TYR A 221 7.60 -18.56 -17.84
CA TYR A 221 8.73 -19.50 -17.75
C TYR A 221 9.92 -18.99 -18.55
N ASP A 222 9.70 -18.59 -19.79
CA ASP A 222 10.76 -18.10 -20.69
C ASP A 222 11.43 -16.84 -20.12
N ILE A 223 10.63 -15.89 -19.60
CA ILE A 223 11.14 -14.67 -18.95
C ILE A 223 12.02 -15.00 -17.73
N LEU A 224 11.57 -15.94 -16.87
CA LEU A 224 12.31 -16.32 -15.67
C LEU A 224 13.59 -17.11 -15.99
N ASP A 225 13.60 -17.87 -17.08
CA ASP A 225 14.78 -18.58 -17.58
C ASP A 225 15.80 -17.60 -18.15
N ASP A 226 15.38 -16.66 -18.98
CA ASP A 226 16.22 -15.59 -19.52
C ASP A 226 16.88 -14.74 -18.40
N MET A 227 16.18 -14.56 -17.29
CA MET A 227 16.70 -13.87 -16.09
C MET A 227 17.55 -14.78 -15.17
N ASP A 228 17.82 -16.02 -15.56
CA ASP A 228 18.54 -17.05 -14.77
C ASP A 228 17.90 -17.33 -13.39
N PHE A 229 16.57 -17.32 -13.30
CA PHE A 229 15.87 -17.64 -12.05
C PHE A 229 15.66 -19.16 -11.86
N GLN A 230 16.71 -19.95 -12.10
CA GLN A 230 16.70 -21.40 -12.10
C GLN A 230 16.07 -22.05 -10.87
N SER A 231 16.14 -21.41 -9.69
CA SER A 231 15.53 -21.92 -8.47
C SER A 231 13.99 -21.86 -8.49
N MET A 232 13.39 -21.05 -9.35
CA MET A 232 11.95 -20.90 -9.51
C MET A 232 11.37 -21.82 -10.59
N ILE A 233 12.15 -22.05 -11.68
CA ILE A 233 11.70 -22.81 -12.85
C ILE A 233 12.06 -24.30 -12.82
N LYS A 234 12.75 -24.80 -11.77
CA LYS A 234 12.90 -26.24 -11.56
C LYS A 234 11.54 -26.92 -11.54
N GLU A 235 11.37 -28.01 -12.26
CA GLU A 235 10.10 -28.69 -12.51
C GLU A 235 9.17 -28.78 -11.27
N LYS A 236 9.66 -29.31 -10.15
CA LYS A 236 8.85 -29.43 -8.94
C LYS A 236 8.43 -28.06 -8.35
N THR A 237 9.32 -27.07 -8.41
CA THR A 237 9.04 -25.72 -7.91
C THR A 237 8.11 -24.99 -8.86
N TRP A 238 8.33 -25.14 -10.16
CA TRP A 238 7.56 -24.53 -11.21
C TRP A 238 6.09 -25.00 -11.20
N ASN A 239 5.87 -26.30 -11.17
CA ASN A 239 4.52 -26.87 -11.12
C ASN A 239 3.75 -26.36 -9.90
N LYS A 240 4.39 -26.29 -8.74
CA LYS A 240 3.77 -25.72 -7.55
C LYS A 240 3.48 -24.22 -7.74
N TYR A 241 4.41 -23.48 -8.34
CA TYR A 241 4.26 -22.04 -8.61
C TYR A 241 3.04 -21.79 -9.50
N VAL A 242 2.96 -22.44 -10.64
CA VAL A 242 1.85 -22.32 -11.60
C VAL A 242 0.51 -22.71 -10.97
N ASN A 243 0.46 -23.83 -10.24
CA ASN A 243 -0.79 -24.29 -9.62
C ASN A 243 -1.35 -23.28 -8.64
N THR A 244 -0.49 -22.60 -7.85
CA THR A 244 -0.92 -21.55 -6.91
C THR A 244 -1.71 -20.43 -7.62
N PHE A 245 -1.25 -20.00 -8.79
CA PHE A 245 -1.89 -18.88 -9.50
C PHE A 245 -3.03 -19.33 -10.43
N LYS A 246 -3.07 -20.61 -10.83
CA LYS A 246 -4.21 -21.17 -11.58
C LYS A 246 -5.51 -21.18 -10.77
N GLU A 247 -5.42 -21.20 -9.46
CA GLU A 247 -6.58 -21.16 -8.57
C GLU A 247 -7.27 -19.78 -8.57
N LEU A 248 -6.65 -18.76 -9.17
CA LEU A 248 -7.22 -17.42 -9.32
C LEU A 248 -7.97 -17.21 -10.65
N LEU A 249 -8.00 -18.23 -11.52
CA LEU A 249 -8.72 -18.23 -12.80
C LEU A 249 -10.15 -18.68 -12.61
#